data_f42fed781dc8af9568aeedba651204ef
#
_entry.id   f42fed781dc8af9568aeedba651204ef
#
_cell.length_a   1.000
_cell.length_b   1.000
_cell.length_c   1.000
_cell.angle_alpha   90.00
_cell.angle_beta   90.00
_cell.angle_gamma   90.00
#
_symmetry.space_group_name_H-M   'P 1'
#
loop_
_entity.id
_entity.type
_entity.pdbx_description
1 polymer ?
#
loop_
_entity_poly.entity_id
_entity_poly.type
_entity_poly.pdbx_seq_one_letter_code
_entity_poly.pdbx_strand_id
1 'polypeptide(L)'
;SSIIGIGLNVNQSDFEGIRATSLANIKGSNLGLIDCLAETLEAFDNIYGRAQKGDLDEIQKEYHSRLFRLNKEHPFRIKGDKQPATIQHVDEHGNLILRTASGNVTAGIKEIEFLF
;
A
#
# COMPACT_ATOMS: atom_id res chain seq x y z
N SER A 1 -18.74 -12.83 6.68
CA SER A 1 -18.77 -11.37 6.54
C SER A 1 -17.39 -10.78 6.87
N SER A 2 -16.99 -9.73 6.19
CA SER A 2 -15.72 -9.03 6.42
C SER A 2 -16.00 -7.57 6.78
N ILE A 3 -15.15 -7.01 7.66
CA ILE A 3 -15.15 -5.58 7.96
C ILE A 3 -13.84 -5.02 7.41
N ILE A 4 -13.94 -3.99 6.57
CA ILE A 4 -12.79 -3.33 5.94
C ILE A 4 -12.71 -1.89 6.45
N GLY A 5 -11.54 -1.49 6.95
CA GLY A 5 -11.25 -0.12 7.36
C GLY A 5 -10.31 0.55 6.35
N ILE A 6 -10.63 1.76 5.94
CA ILE A 6 -9.78 2.59 5.07
C ILE A 6 -9.45 3.87 5.83
N GLY A 7 -8.14 4.15 6.01
CA GLY A 7 -7.65 5.40 6.61
C GLY A 7 -6.96 6.27 5.56
N LEU A 8 -7.43 7.50 5.39
CA LEU A 8 -6.89 8.45 4.43
C LEU A 8 -6.65 9.81 5.10
N ASN A 9 -5.42 10.31 5.04
CA ASN A 9 -5.09 11.66 5.47
C ASN A 9 -5.53 12.64 4.38
N VAL A 10 -6.58 13.42 4.63
CA VAL A 10 -7.12 14.36 3.64
C VAL A 10 -6.50 15.75 3.78
N ASN A 11 -6.76 16.43 4.90
CA ASN A 11 -6.37 17.85 5.08
C ASN A 11 -5.32 18.10 6.16
N GLN A 12 -4.80 17.06 6.79
CA GLN A 12 -3.74 17.22 7.80
C GLN A 12 -2.48 17.77 7.14
N SER A 13 -1.94 18.86 7.66
CA SER A 13 -0.74 19.52 7.10
C SER A 13 0.54 19.20 7.87
N ASP A 14 0.45 18.90 9.16
CA ASP A 14 1.56 18.58 10.03
C ASP A 14 1.39 17.17 10.62
N PHE A 15 2.47 16.42 10.63
CA PHE A 15 2.52 15.04 11.11
C PHE A 15 3.51 14.85 12.26
N GLU A 16 3.91 15.94 12.94
CA GLU A 16 4.75 15.92 14.16
C GLU A 16 6.01 15.05 14.04
N GLY A 17 6.71 15.15 12.91
CA GLY A 17 7.93 14.37 12.64
C GLY A 17 7.69 12.94 12.15
N ILE A 18 6.45 12.47 12.05
CA ILE A 18 6.11 11.22 11.38
C ILE A 18 6.24 11.41 9.86
N ARG A 19 6.90 10.48 9.18
CA ARG A 19 7.01 10.52 7.73
C ARG A 19 5.68 10.12 7.08
N ALA A 20 4.79 11.08 6.93
CA ALA A 20 3.48 10.93 6.32
C ALA A 20 3.13 12.14 5.46
N THR A 21 2.09 12.04 4.66
CA THR A 21 1.54 13.12 3.86
C THR A 21 0.02 13.04 3.80
N SER A 22 -0.62 14.06 3.25
CA SER A 22 -2.06 14.11 3.01
C SER A 22 -2.35 14.47 1.55
N LEU A 23 -3.59 14.31 1.15
CA LEU A 23 -4.05 14.75 -0.16
C LEU A 23 -3.89 16.26 -0.32
N ALA A 24 -4.15 17.05 0.72
CA ALA A 24 -3.98 18.50 0.71
C ALA A 24 -2.52 18.90 0.51
N ASN A 25 -1.57 18.22 1.15
CA ASN A 25 -0.15 18.48 0.96
C ASN A 25 0.33 18.18 -0.47
N ILE A 26 -0.22 17.13 -1.09
CA ILE A 26 0.10 16.77 -2.48
C ILE A 26 -0.54 17.75 -3.47
N LYS A 27 -1.79 18.14 -3.24
CA LYS A 27 -2.57 19.00 -4.15
C LYS A 27 -2.26 20.49 -3.96
N GLY A 28 -1.74 20.89 -2.78
CA GLY A 28 -1.47 22.28 -2.42
C GLY A 28 -2.70 23.05 -1.95
N SER A 29 -3.82 22.40 -1.68
CA SER A 29 -5.07 23.01 -1.17
C SER A 29 -5.93 21.99 -0.43
N ASN A 30 -6.76 22.49 0.50
CA ASN A 30 -7.72 21.66 1.20
C ASN A 30 -8.78 21.09 0.26
N LEU A 31 -9.24 19.87 0.58
CA LEU A 31 -10.30 19.18 -0.13
C LEU A 31 -11.56 19.05 0.74
N GLY A 32 -12.73 18.92 0.10
CA GLY A 32 -13.98 18.59 0.76
C GLY A 32 -13.94 17.16 1.31
N LEU A 33 -14.13 16.99 2.63
CA LEU A 33 -14.10 15.67 3.27
C LEU A 33 -15.21 14.76 2.75
N ILE A 34 -16.40 15.30 2.52
CA ILE A 34 -17.54 14.55 1.99
C ILE A 34 -17.28 14.06 0.57
N ASP A 35 -16.69 14.91 -0.28
CA ASP A 35 -16.33 14.52 -1.65
C ASP A 35 -15.29 13.41 -1.65
N CYS A 36 -14.24 13.54 -0.82
CA CYS A 36 -13.22 12.50 -0.67
C CYS A 36 -13.80 11.18 -0.16
N LEU A 37 -14.75 11.23 0.78
CA LEU A 37 -15.44 10.04 1.27
C LEU A 37 -16.28 9.40 0.16
N ALA A 38 -17.05 10.19 -0.60
CA ALA A 38 -17.86 9.70 -1.69
C ALA A 38 -17.02 9.02 -2.77
N GLU A 39 -15.92 9.65 -3.21
CA GLU A 39 -14.99 9.08 -4.19
C GLU A 39 -14.34 7.78 -3.68
N THR A 40 -13.97 7.72 -2.40
CA THR A 40 -13.39 6.51 -1.78
C THR A 40 -14.38 5.36 -1.77
N LEU A 41 -15.64 5.62 -1.39
CA LEU A 41 -16.69 4.61 -1.39
C LEU A 41 -17.04 4.13 -2.79
N GLU A 42 -17.10 5.02 -3.77
CA GLU A 42 -17.34 4.67 -5.17
C GLU A 42 -16.20 3.79 -5.74
N ALA A 43 -14.95 4.15 -5.46
CA ALA A 43 -13.80 3.36 -5.87
C ALA A 43 -13.81 1.96 -5.22
N PHE A 44 -14.15 1.88 -3.93
CA PHE A 44 -14.30 0.60 -3.24
C PHE A 44 -15.40 -0.26 -3.85
N ASP A 45 -16.59 0.31 -4.06
CA ASP A 45 -17.75 -0.41 -4.62
C ASP A 45 -17.44 -0.96 -6.02
N ASN A 46 -16.73 -0.19 -6.84
CA ASN A 46 -16.28 -0.61 -8.16
C ASN A 46 -15.36 -1.85 -8.07
N ILE A 47 -14.31 -1.79 -7.24
CA ILE A 47 -13.36 -2.91 -7.09
C ILE A 47 -14.05 -4.12 -6.49
N TYR A 48 -14.90 -3.93 -5.48
CA TYR A 48 -15.66 -5.01 -4.85
C TYR A 48 -16.60 -5.69 -5.85
N GLY A 49 -17.32 -4.91 -6.65
CA GLY A 49 -18.22 -5.44 -7.70
C GLY A 49 -17.45 -6.24 -8.77
N ARG A 50 -16.26 -5.79 -9.17
CA ARG A 50 -15.36 -6.54 -10.07
C ARG A 50 -14.89 -7.85 -9.44
N ALA A 51 -14.48 -7.81 -8.17
CA ALA A 51 -14.07 -9.02 -7.43
C ALA A 51 -15.18 -10.06 -7.35
N GLN A 52 -16.42 -9.64 -7.08
CA GLN A 52 -17.59 -10.53 -7.07
C GLN A 52 -17.87 -11.18 -8.43
N LYS A 53 -17.52 -10.51 -9.52
CA LYS A 53 -17.63 -11.04 -10.89
C LYS A 53 -16.45 -11.93 -11.32
N GLY A 54 -15.46 -12.12 -10.45
CA GLY A 54 -14.31 -12.99 -10.71
C GLY A 54 -13.14 -12.30 -11.39
N ASP A 55 -13.11 -10.96 -11.49
CA ASP A 55 -12.03 -10.17 -12.12
C ASP A 55 -10.79 -10.01 -11.21
N LEU A 56 -10.47 -11.07 -10.46
CA LEU A 56 -9.40 -11.01 -9.46
C LEU A 56 -8.01 -10.85 -10.07
N ASP A 57 -7.75 -11.49 -11.20
CA ASP A 57 -6.44 -11.44 -11.86
C ASP A 57 -6.10 -10.03 -12.34
N GLU A 58 -7.07 -9.32 -12.93
CA GLU A 58 -6.86 -7.95 -13.37
C GLU A 58 -6.73 -6.97 -12.19
N ILE A 59 -7.53 -7.16 -11.13
CA ILE A 59 -7.39 -6.39 -9.88
C ILE A 59 -5.99 -6.58 -9.29
N GLN A 60 -5.49 -7.81 -9.26
CA GLN A 60 -4.15 -8.12 -8.75
C GLN A 60 -3.05 -7.47 -9.61
N LYS A 61 -3.18 -7.49 -10.93
CA LYS A 61 -2.25 -6.78 -11.84
C LYS A 61 -2.26 -5.28 -11.60
N GLU A 62 -3.44 -4.67 -11.49
CA GLU A 62 -3.57 -3.24 -11.18
C GLU A 62 -2.94 -2.89 -9.83
N TYR A 63 -3.17 -3.71 -8.81
CA TYR A 63 -2.55 -3.55 -7.49
C TYR A 63 -1.02 -3.58 -7.59
N HIS A 64 -0.45 -4.61 -8.22
CA HIS A 64 1.00 -4.72 -8.38
C HIS A 64 1.59 -3.57 -9.21
N SER A 65 0.89 -3.10 -10.25
CA SER A 65 1.37 -1.97 -11.06
C SER A 65 1.55 -0.67 -10.27
N ARG A 66 0.87 -0.53 -9.14
CA ARG A 66 0.91 0.63 -8.24
C ARG A 66 1.66 0.39 -6.94
N LEU A 67 2.20 -0.81 -6.75
CA LEU A 67 2.88 -1.17 -5.51
C LEU A 67 4.17 -0.37 -5.35
N PHE A 68 4.29 0.32 -4.23
CA PHE A 68 5.45 1.16 -3.91
C PHE A 68 6.74 0.32 -3.88
N ARG A 69 7.78 0.79 -4.58
CA ARG A 69 9.10 0.15 -4.69
C ARG A 69 9.11 -1.24 -5.34
N LEU A 70 8.05 -1.62 -6.05
CA LEU A 70 8.04 -2.90 -6.79
C LEU A 70 9.21 -2.97 -7.78
N ASN A 71 9.86 -4.13 -7.84
CA ASN A 71 10.96 -4.45 -8.75
C ASN A 71 12.17 -3.50 -8.69
N LYS A 72 12.35 -2.78 -7.58
CA LYS A 72 13.51 -1.91 -7.35
C LYS A 72 14.19 -2.29 -6.04
N GLU A 73 15.51 -2.36 -6.06
CA GLU A 73 16.28 -2.61 -4.85
C GLU A 73 16.27 -1.38 -3.94
N HIS A 74 15.93 -1.59 -2.69
CA HIS A 74 15.91 -0.58 -1.64
C HIS A 74 16.36 -1.17 -0.30
N PRO A 75 16.82 -0.34 0.66
CA PRO A 75 17.07 -0.80 2.01
C PRO A 75 15.76 -1.05 2.76
N PHE A 76 15.70 -2.19 3.42
CA PHE A 76 14.62 -2.59 4.32
C PHE A 76 15.18 -3.11 5.64
N ARG A 77 14.37 -3.04 6.70
CA ARG A 77 14.57 -3.88 7.90
C ARG A 77 13.57 -5.03 7.80
N ILE A 78 14.06 -6.26 7.66
CA ILE A 78 13.25 -7.47 7.49
C ILE A 78 13.50 -8.35 8.71
N LYS A 79 12.44 -8.63 9.50
CA LYS A 79 12.52 -9.44 10.73
C LYS A 79 13.64 -8.98 11.70
N GLY A 80 13.87 -7.64 11.74
CA GLY A 80 14.87 -7.01 12.57
C GLY A 80 16.21 -6.70 11.88
N ASP A 81 16.55 -7.37 10.79
CA ASP A 81 17.81 -7.21 10.07
C ASP A 81 17.73 -6.18 8.94
N LYS A 82 18.65 -5.21 8.95
CA LYS A 82 18.76 -4.22 7.88
C LYS A 82 19.50 -4.81 6.69
N GLN A 83 18.86 -4.84 5.53
CA GLN A 83 19.45 -5.39 4.30
C GLN A 83 18.81 -4.78 3.04
N PRO A 84 19.53 -4.76 1.90
CA PRO A 84 18.93 -4.45 0.62
C PRO A 84 18.04 -5.61 0.17
N ALA A 85 16.91 -5.26 -0.42
CA ALA A 85 15.99 -6.23 -1.00
C ALA A 85 15.16 -5.61 -2.13
N THR A 86 14.56 -6.47 -2.94
CA THR A 86 13.66 -6.10 -4.03
C THR A 86 12.30 -6.74 -3.80
N ILE A 87 11.26 -5.94 -3.67
CA ILE A 87 9.88 -6.45 -3.63
C ILE A 87 9.55 -7.04 -4.99
N GLN A 88 9.19 -8.33 -5.04
CA GLN A 88 8.80 -9.03 -6.26
C GLN A 88 7.29 -9.03 -6.49
N HIS A 89 6.53 -9.31 -5.46
CA HIS A 89 5.06 -9.31 -5.47
C HIS A 89 4.50 -9.42 -4.05
N VAL A 90 3.18 -9.38 -3.96
CA VAL A 90 2.41 -9.70 -2.74
C VAL A 90 1.71 -11.03 -2.97
N ASP A 91 1.79 -11.93 -2.00
CA ASP A 91 1.14 -13.24 -2.06
C ASP A 91 -0.38 -13.15 -1.77
N GLU A 92 -1.07 -14.29 -1.87
CA GLU A 92 -2.51 -14.39 -1.61
C GLU A 92 -2.92 -14.09 -0.15
N HIS A 93 -1.97 -14.07 0.77
CA HIS A 93 -2.17 -13.74 2.18
C HIS A 93 -1.82 -12.29 2.52
N GLY A 94 -1.39 -11.51 1.52
CA GLY A 94 -0.98 -10.10 1.71
C GLY A 94 0.45 -9.93 2.20
N ASN A 95 1.29 -10.97 2.21
CA ASN A 95 2.68 -10.85 2.58
C ASN A 95 3.52 -10.38 1.38
N LEU A 96 4.56 -9.59 1.66
CA LEU A 96 5.55 -9.22 0.65
C LEU A 96 6.51 -10.39 0.41
N ILE A 97 6.72 -10.71 -0.85
CA ILE A 97 7.78 -11.61 -1.30
C ILE A 97 8.94 -10.73 -1.76
N LEU A 98 10.06 -10.83 -1.06
CA LEU A 98 11.26 -10.03 -1.34
C LEU A 98 12.41 -10.92 -1.76
N ARG A 99 13.15 -10.48 -2.76
CA ARG A 99 14.44 -11.07 -3.13
C ARG A 99 15.55 -10.36 -2.37
N THR A 100 16.37 -11.14 -1.65
CA THR A 100 17.57 -10.69 -0.94
C THR A 100 18.83 -11.37 -1.50
N ALA A 101 20.00 -11.00 -1.02
CA ALA A 101 21.26 -11.67 -1.38
C ALA A 101 21.27 -13.16 -1.00
N SER A 102 20.54 -13.56 0.04
CA SER A 102 20.44 -14.95 0.52
C SER A 102 19.26 -15.73 -0.06
N GLY A 103 18.48 -15.15 -0.97
CA GLY A 103 17.29 -15.76 -1.58
C GLY A 103 16.00 -15.04 -1.29
N ASN A 104 14.87 -15.68 -1.56
CA ASN A 104 13.57 -15.08 -1.34
C ASN A 104 13.15 -15.17 0.13
N VAL A 105 12.56 -14.08 0.62
CA VAL A 105 12.03 -13.96 1.98
C VAL A 105 10.59 -13.50 1.92
N THR A 106 9.74 -14.11 2.74
CA THR A 106 8.35 -13.68 2.94
C THR A 106 8.26 -12.83 4.20
N ALA A 107 7.64 -11.66 4.12
CA ALA A 107 7.48 -10.74 5.24
C ALA A 107 6.06 -10.19 5.32
N GLY A 108 5.42 -10.35 6.48
CA GLY A 108 4.16 -9.71 6.83
C GLY A 108 4.33 -8.24 7.25
N ILE A 109 3.21 -7.54 7.43
CA ILE A 109 3.18 -6.08 7.72
C ILE A 109 4.07 -5.69 8.92
N LYS A 110 4.12 -6.49 9.97
CA LYS A 110 4.91 -6.19 11.18
C LYS A 110 6.36 -6.68 11.10
N GLU A 111 6.72 -7.40 10.06
CA GLU A 111 8.04 -8.01 9.89
C GLU A 111 8.94 -7.20 8.95
N ILE A 112 8.41 -6.12 8.35
CA ILE A 112 9.14 -5.28 7.41
C ILE A 112 9.00 -3.79 7.76
N GLU A 113 10.10 -3.09 7.65
CA GLU A 113 10.17 -1.62 7.77
C GLU A 113 10.87 -1.07 6.52
N PHE A 114 10.22 -0.09 5.87
CA PHE A 114 10.77 0.63 4.74
C PHE A 114 11.78 1.67 5.23
N LEU A 115 13.04 1.53 4.84
CA LEU A 115 14.08 2.49 5.17
C LEU A 115 14.23 3.53 4.03
N PHE A 116 14.50 4.78 4.41
CA PHE A 116 14.60 5.90 3.47
C PHE A 116 15.94 6.60 3.58
#